data_d1f5a8d3325be35bfd23ac646c50acd9
#
_entry.id   d1f5a8d3325be35bfd23ac646c50acd9
#
_cell.length_a   1.000
_cell.length_b   1.000
_cell.length_c   1.000
_cell.angle_alpha   90.00
_cell.angle_beta   90.00
_cell.angle_gamma   90.00
#
_symmetry.space_group_name_H-M   'P 1'
#
loop_
_entity.id
_entity.type
_entity.pdbx_description
1 polymer ?
#
loop_
_entity_poly.entity_id
_entity_poly.type
_entity_poly.pdbx_seq_one_letter_code
_entity_poly.pdbx_strand_id
1 'polypeptide(L)'
;LNQGWLDYFSPQLYWKNDGPQSFTSLLKWWESENTKKRHLYPGLNTVGLRDVSDRPTEIVNQINVTRNILKNSAGTVHYSVDGLSKNAAMYNAVKNAYPTKALVPKTPWIKKAPLEKPILSVDNGKNALNVKWNSNDSQSVFQWILYTKYNDTWETEILEKNLTSRNLPFIKNGKKLNTVAIRSVDRLGNESDYEAKKL
;
A
#
# COMPACT_ATOMS: atom_id res chain seq x y z
N LEU A 1 2.31 24.22 1.85
CA LEU A 1 2.08 23.17 2.85
C LEU A 1 1.15 23.68 3.96
N ASN A 2 1.51 24.74 4.66
CA ASN A 2 0.79 25.27 5.84
C ASN A 2 -0.65 25.73 5.52
N GLN A 3 -0.94 26.15 4.31
CA GLN A 3 -2.29 26.53 3.86
C GLN A 3 -3.17 25.32 3.52
N GLY A 4 -2.59 24.13 3.36
CA GLY A 4 -3.33 22.92 3.02
C GLY A 4 -3.80 22.84 1.55
N TRP A 5 -3.16 23.58 0.63
CA TRP A 5 -3.50 23.58 -0.81
C TRP A 5 -3.04 22.34 -1.56
N LEU A 6 -2.21 21.51 -0.92
CA LEU A 6 -1.66 20.30 -1.49
C LEU A 6 -2.30 19.08 -0.84
N ASP A 7 -2.53 18.02 -1.59
CA ASP A 7 -2.93 16.72 -1.07
C ASP A 7 -1.71 15.87 -0.73
N TYR A 8 -0.64 16.02 -1.48
CA TYR A 8 0.65 15.40 -1.18
C TYR A 8 1.80 16.31 -1.62
N PHE A 9 2.98 16.02 -1.11
CA PHE A 9 4.22 16.66 -1.55
C PHE A 9 5.37 15.67 -1.55
N SER A 10 6.32 15.88 -2.47
CA SER A 10 7.43 14.98 -2.70
C SER A 10 8.75 15.76 -2.75
N PRO A 11 9.34 16.08 -1.60
CA PRO A 11 10.63 16.74 -1.58
C PRO A 11 11.71 15.79 -2.10
N GLN A 12 12.64 16.33 -2.91
CA GLN A 12 13.77 15.59 -3.45
C GLN A 12 14.85 15.45 -2.37
N LEU A 13 14.83 14.32 -1.65
CA LEU A 13 15.81 14.06 -0.57
C LEU A 13 16.95 13.18 -1.10
N TYR A 14 17.80 13.75 -1.97
CA TYR A 14 18.83 13.03 -2.71
C TYR A 14 20.20 13.00 -2.00
N TRP A 15 20.17 12.85 -0.67
CA TRP A 15 21.35 12.71 0.18
C TRP A 15 21.36 11.34 0.85
N LYS A 16 22.53 10.89 1.30
CA LYS A 16 22.67 9.67 2.11
C LYS A 16 22.02 9.83 3.50
N ASN A 17 21.75 8.72 4.17
CA ASN A 17 21.12 8.75 5.50
C ASN A 17 21.93 9.49 6.57
N ASP A 18 23.23 9.47 6.48
CA ASP A 18 24.15 10.08 7.42
C ASP A 18 24.89 11.28 6.80
N GLY A 19 25.55 12.05 7.64
CA GLY A 19 26.32 13.21 7.23
C GLY A 19 25.69 14.56 7.58
N PRO A 20 26.35 15.68 7.23
CA PRO A 20 25.89 17.03 7.63
C PRO A 20 24.51 17.41 7.09
N GLN A 21 24.20 16.97 5.88
CA GLN A 21 22.89 17.14 5.25
C GLN A 21 22.31 15.75 4.97
N SER A 22 21.78 15.11 6.02
CA SER A 22 21.32 13.73 5.91
C SER A 22 19.87 13.62 5.44
N PHE A 23 19.56 12.57 4.68
CA PHE A 23 18.20 12.19 4.33
C PHE A 23 17.30 12.12 5.57
N THR A 24 17.76 11.44 6.61
CA THR A 24 17.03 11.26 7.87
C THR A 24 16.67 12.58 8.55
N SER A 25 17.64 13.52 8.63
CA SER A 25 17.40 14.83 9.26
C SER A 25 16.41 15.67 8.45
N LEU A 26 16.56 15.68 7.13
CA LEU A 26 15.66 16.41 6.24
C LEU A 26 14.23 15.81 6.27
N LEU A 27 14.10 14.50 6.29
CA LEU A 27 12.80 13.85 6.37
C LEU A 27 12.08 14.16 7.69
N LYS A 28 12.79 14.14 8.82
CA LYS A 28 12.26 14.56 10.13
C LYS A 28 11.79 16.01 10.12
N TRP A 29 12.56 16.89 9.51
CA TRP A 29 12.19 18.30 9.39
C TRP A 29 10.92 18.46 8.53
N TRP A 30 10.84 17.82 7.37
CA TRP A 30 9.63 17.87 6.53
C TRP A 30 8.41 17.31 7.23
N GLU A 31 8.55 16.24 8.01
CA GLU A 31 7.43 15.71 8.80
C GLU A 31 7.01 16.67 9.91
N SER A 32 7.94 17.39 10.56
CA SER A 32 7.62 18.41 11.57
C SER A 32 6.88 19.62 10.99
N GLU A 33 7.20 20.02 9.75
CA GLU A 33 6.53 21.10 9.03
C GLU A 33 5.16 20.69 8.45
N ASN A 34 4.84 19.40 8.45
CA ASN A 34 3.61 18.85 7.89
C ASN A 34 2.43 18.96 8.88
N THR A 35 2.15 20.16 9.35
CA THR A 35 1.12 20.44 10.37
C THR A 35 -0.30 20.07 9.93
N LYS A 36 -0.56 20.04 8.62
CA LYS A 36 -1.84 19.64 8.00
C LYS A 36 -1.94 18.13 7.74
N LYS A 37 -0.91 17.35 8.10
CA LYS A 37 -0.85 15.88 7.94
C LYS A 37 -1.15 15.42 6.52
N ARG A 38 -0.64 16.16 5.53
CA ARG A 38 -0.73 15.78 4.12
C ARG A 38 0.19 14.61 3.84
N HIS A 39 -0.04 13.90 2.72
CA HIS A 39 0.85 12.82 2.34
C HIS A 39 2.24 13.36 2.00
N LEU A 40 3.25 12.80 2.62
CA LEU A 40 4.66 13.08 2.37
C LEU A 40 5.30 11.85 1.72
N TYR A 41 5.78 12.01 0.49
CA TYR A 41 6.47 10.97 -0.27
C TYR A 41 7.87 11.42 -0.64
N PRO A 42 8.90 11.17 0.19
CA PRO A 42 10.25 11.61 -0.13
C PRO A 42 10.72 11.01 -1.47
N GLY A 43 11.33 11.86 -2.29
CA GLY A 43 12.01 11.46 -3.51
C GLY A 43 13.35 10.82 -3.18
N LEU A 44 13.58 9.60 -3.69
CA LEU A 44 14.81 8.83 -3.54
C LEU A 44 15.57 8.81 -4.86
N ASN A 45 16.88 9.04 -4.84
CA ASN A 45 17.71 9.03 -6.04
C ASN A 45 18.28 7.64 -6.31
N THR A 46 17.61 6.84 -7.12
CA THR A 46 18.05 5.50 -7.53
C THR A 46 19.14 5.52 -8.61
N VAL A 47 19.40 6.69 -9.23
CA VAL A 47 20.39 6.84 -10.32
C VAL A 47 21.77 7.20 -9.80
N GLY A 48 21.86 8.16 -8.87
CA GLY A 48 23.15 8.71 -8.48
C GLY A 48 23.18 9.39 -7.12
N LEU A 49 23.33 8.62 -6.04
CA LEU A 49 23.71 9.16 -4.73
C LEU A 49 25.22 9.38 -4.70
N ARG A 50 25.63 10.61 -4.30
CA ARG A 50 27.06 10.92 -4.12
C ARG A 50 27.60 10.23 -2.87
N ASP A 51 28.86 9.84 -2.92
CA ASP A 51 29.62 9.27 -1.79
C ASP A 51 28.96 8.02 -1.16
N VAL A 52 28.27 7.23 -1.98
CA VAL A 52 27.63 5.97 -1.59
C VAL A 52 28.15 4.86 -2.48
N SER A 53 28.91 3.92 -1.93
CA SER A 53 29.47 2.76 -2.64
C SER A 53 28.39 1.69 -2.91
N ASP A 54 27.52 1.45 -1.93
CA ASP A 54 26.39 0.49 -2.03
C ASP A 54 25.06 1.22 -2.06
N ARG A 55 24.69 1.72 -3.22
CA ARG A 55 23.43 2.45 -3.44
C ARG A 55 22.17 1.60 -3.24
N PRO A 56 22.10 0.33 -3.67
CA PRO A 56 20.92 -0.50 -3.39
C PRO A 56 20.61 -0.61 -1.89
N THR A 57 21.60 -0.91 -1.06
CA THR A 57 21.43 -0.97 0.40
C THR A 57 21.04 0.39 0.98
N GLU A 58 21.65 1.47 0.52
CA GLU A 58 21.28 2.81 0.98
C GLU A 58 19.83 3.17 0.66
N ILE A 59 19.34 2.88 -0.54
CA ILE A 59 17.94 3.12 -0.92
C ILE A 59 16.98 2.29 -0.07
N VAL A 60 17.29 1.03 0.21
CA VAL A 60 16.48 0.20 1.13
C VAL A 60 16.47 0.79 2.54
N ASN A 61 17.60 1.28 3.04
CA ASN A 61 17.68 1.96 4.32
C ASN A 61 16.81 3.23 4.34
N GLN A 62 16.80 4.03 3.27
CA GLN A 62 15.95 5.22 3.14
C GLN A 62 14.46 4.86 3.13
N ILE A 63 14.08 3.78 2.45
CA ILE A 63 12.71 3.25 2.49
C ILE A 63 12.31 2.88 3.93
N ASN A 64 13.18 2.17 4.66
CA ASN A 64 12.92 1.77 6.04
C ASN A 64 12.86 2.97 6.99
N VAL A 65 13.76 3.93 6.85
CA VAL A 65 13.74 5.20 7.60
C VAL A 65 12.44 5.96 7.35
N THR A 66 11.98 6.01 6.09
CA THR A 66 10.71 6.63 5.72
C THR A 66 9.53 5.97 6.45
N ARG A 67 9.46 4.64 6.46
CA ARG A 67 8.41 3.89 7.16
C ARG A 67 8.41 4.09 8.67
N ASN A 68 9.59 4.28 9.25
CA ASN A 68 9.73 4.49 10.69
C ASN A 68 9.38 5.93 11.13
N ILE A 69 9.63 6.92 10.29
CA ILE A 69 9.42 8.34 10.61
C ILE A 69 8.01 8.78 10.24
N LEU A 70 7.55 8.48 9.02
CA LEU A 70 6.26 8.97 8.54
C LEU A 70 5.10 8.16 9.11
N LYS A 71 4.12 8.86 9.69
CA LYS A 71 2.97 8.25 10.38
C LYS A 71 1.71 8.21 9.53
N ASN A 72 1.58 9.12 8.57
CA ASN A 72 0.35 9.27 7.77
C ASN A 72 0.44 8.60 6.40
N SER A 73 1.64 8.53 5.82
CA SER A 73 1.91 7.86 4.56
C SER A 73 3.38 7.48 4.51
N ALA A 74 3.68 6.23 4.31
CA ALA A 74 5.06 5.71 4.29
C ALA A 74 5.53 5.33 2.87
N GLY A 75 4.98 5.99 1.86
CA GLY A 75 5.35 5.82 0.45
C GLY A 75 6.59 6.61 0.08
N THR A 76 7.20 6.28 -1.06
CA THR A 76 8.37 6.96 -1.62
C THR A 76 8.20 7.18 -3.12
N VAL A 77 8.89 8.16 -3.67
CA VAL A 77 8.98 8.40 -5.12
C VAL A 77 10.41 8.12 -5.57
N HIS A 78 10.58 7.23 -6.53
CA HIS A 78 11.91 6.86 -7.04
C HIS A 78 12.29 7.69 -8.26
N TYR A 79 13.38 8.43 -8.17
CA TYR A 79 13.99 9.14 -9.27
C TYR A 79 15.25 8.38 -9.71
N SER A 80 15.22 7.72 -10.86
CA SER A 80 14.14 7.59 -11.81
C SER A 80 13.90 6.11 -12.15
N VAL A 81 12.98 5.85 -13.08
CA VAL A 81 12.76 4.49 -13.63
C VAL A 81 14.04 3.89 -14.22
N ASP A 82 14.94 4.71 -14.76
CA ASP A 82 16.25 4.29 -15.28
C ASP A 82 17.13 3.62 -14.23
N GLY A 83 17.12 4.12 -13.00
CA GLY A 83 17.86 3.50 -11.90
C GLY A 83 17.37 2.10 -11.56
N LEU A 84 16.10 1.81 -11.84
CA LEU A 84 15.49 0.50 -11.64
C LEU A 84 15.63 -0.40 -12.88
N SER A 85 15.37 0.12 -14.08
CA SER A 85 15.34 -0.67 -15.31
C SER A 85 16.73 -1.04 -15.81
N LYS A 86 17.75 -0.21 -15.55
CA LYS A 86 19.14 -0.40 -16.01
C LYS A 86 20.07 -0.99 -14.95
N ASN A 87 19.60 -1.21 -13.73
CA ASN A 87 20.40 -1.74 -12.62
C ASN A 87 19.65 -2.86 -11.90
N ALA A 88 19.99 -4.09 -12.23
CA ALA A 88 19.34 -5.28 -11.68
C ALA A 88 19.47 -5.39 -10.15
N ALA A 89 20.61 -4.98 -9.56
CA ALA A 89 20.79 -4.99 -8.11
C ALA A 89 19.85 -3.99 -7.42
N MET A 90 19.74 -2.78 -7.96
CA MET A 90 18.80 -1.76 -7.47
C MET A 90 17.35 -2.22 -7.61
N TYR A 91 16.98 -2.76 -8.77
CA TYR A 91 15.63 -3.31 -9.01
C TYR A 91 15.28 -4.37 -7.98
N ASN A 92 16.15 -5.37 -7.78
CA ASN A 92 15.91 -6.46 -6.84
C ASN A 92 15.82 -5.96 -5.39
N ALA A 93 16.68 -5.04 -4.98
CA ALA A 93 16.66 -4.46 -3.65
C ALA A 93 15.34 -3.72 -3.37
N VAL A 94 14.91 -2.86 -4.30
CA VAL A 94 13.64 -2.13 -4.18
C VAL A 94 12.45 -3.08 -4.24
N LYS A 95 12.42 -4.03 -5.17
CA LYS A 95 11.36 -5.05 -5.26
C LYS A 95 11.20 -5.83 -3.95
N ASN A 96 12.31 -6.26 -3.35
CA ASN A 96 12.29 -6.99 -2.09
C ASN A 96 11.85 -6.13 -0.90
N ALA A 97 12.07 -4.81 -0.96
CA ALA A 97 11.55 -3.87 0.04
C ALA A 97 10.01 -3.68 -0.03
N TYR A 98 9.37 -4.07 -1.14
CA TYR A 98 7.91 -4.00 -1.34
C TYR A 98 7.33 -5.39 -1.66
N PRO A 99 7.34 -6.33 -0.70
CA PRO A 99 6.95 -7.73 -0.94
C PRO A 99 5.44 -7.92 -1.17
N THR A 100 4.62 -6.95 -0.75
CA THR A 100 3.16 -7.00 -0.84
C THR A 100 2.59 -5.73 -1.43
N LYS A 101 1.40 -5.84 -2.04
CA LYS A 101 0.62 -4.66 -2.45
C LYS A 101 0.22 -3.84 -1.24
N ALA A 102 0.17 -2.52 -1.38
CA ALA A 102 -0.33 -1.59 -0.37
C ALA A 102 -1.66 -0.97 -0.83
N LEU A 103 -2.49 -0.60 0.12
CA LEU A 103 -3.67 0.22 -0.13
C LEU A 103 -3.27 1.67 -0.45
N VAL A 104 -4.14 2.36 -1.15
CA VAL A 104 -4.06 3.82 -1.29
C VAL A 104 -4.20 4.43 0.11
N PRO A 105 -3.29 5.32 0.52
CA PRO A 105 -3.41 6.00 1.82
C PRO A 105 -4.68 6.85 1.90
N LYS A 106 -5.33 6.85 3.07
CA LYS A 106 -6.53 7.65 3.30
C LYS A 106 -6.26 9.14 3.13
N THR A 107 -7.18 9.82 2.44
CA THR A 107 -7.15 11.27 2.20
C THR A 107 -8.30 11.94 2.98
N PRO A 108 -8.25 11.98 4.32
CA PRO A 108 -9.39 12.33 5.17
C PRO A 108 -9.83 13.80 5.09
N TRP A 109 -9.02 14.67 4.51
CA TRP A 109 -9.36 16.08 4.26
C TRP A 109 -10.25 16.29 3.03
N ILE A 110 -10.42 15.27 2.18
CA ILE A 110 -11.37 15.28 1.06
C ILE A 110 -12.62 14.55 1.51
N LYS A 111 -13.70 15.30 1.69
CA LYS A 111 -14.99 14.72 2.08
C LYS A 111 -15.62 13.98 0.90
N LYS A 112 -16.08 12.76 1.16
CA LYS A 112 -16.85 11.93 0.23
C LYS A 112 -17.91 11.15 1.01
N ALA A 113 -19.01 10.79 0.34
CA ALA A 113 -19.99 9.89 0.91
C ALA A 113 -19.35 8.53 1.25
N PRO A 114 -19.77 7.86 2.34
CA PRO A 114 -19.31 6.52 2.66
C PRO A 114 -19.55 5.56 1.50
N LEU A 115 -18.63 4.63 1.29
CA LEU A 115 -18.82 3.56 0.32
C LEU A 115 -19.90 2.59 0.78
N GLU A 116 -20.70 2.14 -0.15
CA GLU A 116 -21.66 1.07 0.13
C GLU A 116 -20.95 -0.24 0.47
N LYS A 117 -21.56 -0.97 1.38
CA LYS A 117 -21.13 -2.31 1.76
C LYS A 117 -21.24 -3.25 0.55
N PRO A 118 -20.21 -4.06 0.25
CA PRO A 118 -20.27 -5.00 -0.86
C PRO A 118 -21.34 -6.09 -0.66
N ILE A 119 -21.79 -6.66 -1.77
CA ILE A 119 -22.60 -7.87 -1.79
C ILE A 119 -21.68 -9.06 -1.98
N LEU A 120 -21.71 -10.04 -1.08
CA LEU A 120 -20.87 -11.24 -1.11
C LEU A 120 -21.73 -12.48 -1.26
N SER A 121 -21.45 -13.29 -2.28
CA SER A 121 -22.03 -14.60 -2.48
C SER A 121 -20.97 -15.69 -2.46
N VAL A 122 -21.31 -16.84 -1.91
CA VAL A 122 -20.45 -18.01 -1.84
C VAL A 122 -21.24 -19.25 -2.33
N ASP A 123 -20.56 -20.10 -3.06
CA ASP A 123 -21.09 -21.36 -3.58
C ASP A 123 -20.06 -22.47 -3.43
N ASN A 124 -20.50 -23.63 -2.93
CA ASN A 124 -19.65 -24.79 -2.73
C ASN A 124 -19.39 -25.49 -4.06
N GLY A 125 -18.20 -25.28 -4.61
CA GLY A 125 -17.71 -26.07 -5.72
C GLY A 125 -17.19 -27.45 -5.26
N LYS A 126 -16.81 -28.29 -6.20
CA LYS A 126 -16.34 -29.65 -5.92
C LYS A 126 -15.08 -29.69 -5.05
N ASN A 127 -14.12 -28.81 -5.32
CA ASN A 127 -12.80 -28.81 -4.63
C ASN A 127 -12.44 -27.45 -4.00
N ALA A 128 -13.26 -26.43 -4.20
CA ALA A 128 -13.00 -25.08 -3.71
C ALA A 128 -14.34 -24.34 -3.49
N LEU A 129 -14.29 -23.34 -2.63
CA LEU A 129 -15.36 -22.39 -2.45
C LEU A 129 -15.29 -21.35 -3.59
N ASN A 130 -16.37 -21.21 -4.36
CA ASN A 130 -16.51 -20.14 -5.34
C ASN A 130 -17.04 -18.90 -4.62
N VAL A 131 -16.26 -17.84 -4.62
CA VAL A 131 -16.61 -16.56 -3.98
C VAL A 131 -16.79 -15.52 -5.05
N LYS A 132 -17.92 -14.77 -5.00
CA LYS A 132 -18.19 -13.65 -5.90
C LYS A 132 -18.64 -12.45 -5.10
N TRP A 133 -18.30 -11.26 -5.58
CA TRP A 133 -18.71 -10.01 -4.95
C TRP A 133 -18.94 -8.92 -5.99
N ASN A 134 -19.75 -7.95 -5.59
CA ASN A 134 -20.00 -6.74 -6.36
C ASN A 134 -20.32 -5.58 -5.41
N SER A 135 -20.56 -4.39 -5.97
CA SER A 135 -21.13 -3.23 -5.29
C SER A 135 -22.18 -2.60 -6.18
N ASN A 136 -23.28 -2.12 -5.60
CA ASN A 136 -24.29 -1.34 -6.34
C ASN A 136 -23.67 -0.02 -6.85
N ASP A 137 -22.72 0.56 -6.11
CA ASP A 137 -21.91 1.71 -6.55
C ASP A 137 -20.52 1.26 -7.04
N SER A 138 -20.49 0.47 -8.09
CA SER A 138 -19.24 -0.01 -8.69
C SER A 138 -18.33 1.11 -9.22
N GLN A 139 -18.87 2.28 -9.54
CA GLN A 139 -18.10 3.41 -10.06
C GLN A 139 -17.17 3.99 -8.99
N SER A 140 -17.60 4.00 -7.74
CA SER A 140 -16.78 4.49 -6.62
C SER A 140 -15.70 3.50 -6.17
N VAL A 141 -15.80 2.23 -6.55
CA VAL A 141 -14.79 1.22 -6.19
C VAL A 141 -13.52 1.41 -7.01
N PHE A 142 -12.38 1.43 -6.32
CA PHE A 142 -11.05 1.44 -6.92
C PHE A 142 -10.34 0.09 -6.73
N GLN A 143 -10.44 -0.50 -5.54
CA GLN A 143 -9.86 -1.79 -5.18
C GLN A 143 -10.80 -2.57 -4.26
N TRP A 144 -10.53 -3.86 -4.11
CA TRP A 144 -11.16 -4.73 -3.13
C TRP A 144 -10.14 -5.25 -2.14
N ILE A 145 -10.59 -5.53 -0.92
CA ILE A 145 -9.81 -6.27 0.06
C ILE A 145 -10.57 -7.54 0.39
N LEU A 146 -10.02 -8.66 -0.03
CA LEU A 146 -10.53 -9.99 0.31
C LEU A 146 -9.81 -10.49 1.57
N TYR A 147 -10.58 -10.88 2.56
CA TYR A 147 -10.11 -11.53 3.77
C TYR A 147 -10.53 -12.97 3.77
N THR A 148 -9.61 -13.86 4.11
CA THR A 148 -9.88 -15.28 4.31
C THR A 148 -9.35 -15.70 5.66
N LYS A 149 -10.14 -16.50 6.39
CA LYS A 149 -9.70 -17.08 7.68
C LYS A 149 -9.56 -18.58 7.54
N TYR A 150 -8.34 -19.04 7.63
CA TYR A 150 -7.99 -20.47 7.67
C TYR A 150 -7.66 -20.87 9.09
N ASN A 151 -8.52 -21.70 9.73
CA ASN A 151 -8.55 -21.91 11.18
C ASN A 151 -8.58 -20.55 11.90
N ASP A 152 -7.52 -20.21 12.66
CA ASP A 152 -7.39 -18.94 13.38
C ASP A 152 -6.51 -17.90 12.68
N THR A 153 -6.04 -18.20 11.46
CA THR A 153 -5.13 -17.33 10.71
C THR A 153 -5.89 -16.54 9.65
N TRP A 154 -5.85 -15.21 9.76
CA TRP A 154 -6.35 -14.32 8.72
C TRP A 154 -5.29 -14.08 7.64
N GLU A 155 -5.75 -14.14 6.40
CA GLU A 155 -5.00 -13.70 5.22
C GLU A 155 -5.74 -12.57 4.53
N THR A 156 -5.00 -11.68 3.87
CA THR A 156 -5.56 -10.52 3.18
C THR A 156 -5.01 -10.44 1.76
N GLU A 157 -5.88 -10.21 0.79
CA GLU A 157 -5.49 -9.99 -0.61
C GLU A 157 -6.09 -8.67 -1.11
N ILE A 158 -5.26 -7.77 -1.67
CA ILE A 158 -5.69 -6.53 -2.33
C ILE A 158 -5.86 -6.83 -3.81
N LEU A 159 -7.08 -6.60 -4.30
CA LEU A 159 -7.52 -6.97 -5.65
C LEU A 159 -7.86 -5.73 -6.47
N GLU A 160 -7.61 -5.84 -7.76
CA GLU A 160 -8.02 -4.84 -8.75
C GLU A 160 -9.56 -4.74 -8.83
N LYS A 161 -10.07 -3.57 -9.20
CA LYS A 161 -11.51 -3.29 -9.34
C LYS A 161 -12.28 -4.33 -10.16
N ASN A 162 -11.69 -4.79 -11.26
CA ASN A 162 -12.30 -5.72 -12.21
C ASN A 162 -12.29 -7.20 -11.76
N LEU A 163 -11.58 -7.50 -10.69
CA LEU A 163 -11.57 -8.83 -10.09
C LEU A 163 -12.71 -8.95 -9.08
N THR A 164 -13.77 -9.68 -9.46
CA THR A 164 -15.01 -9.80 -8.68
C THR A 164 -15.31 -11.24 -8.25
N SER A 165 -14.32 -12.13 -8.38
CA SER A 165 -14.45 -13.52 -7.93
C SER A 165 -13.11 -14.15 -7.57
N ARG A 166 -13.18 -15.19 -6.73
CA ARG A 166 -12.05 -16.07 -6.38
C ARG A 166 -12.54 -17.50 -6.14
N ASN A 167 -11.70 -18.46 -6.48
CA ASN A 167 -11.84 -19.84 -6.04
C ASN A 167 -10.87 -20.06 -4.87
N LEU A 168 -11.39 -20.36 -3.71
CA LEU A 168 -10.63 -20.52 -2.48
C LEU A 168 -10.60 -22.00 -2.09
N PRO A 169 -9.42 -22.60 -1.90
CA PRO A 169 -9.34 -24.00 -1.47
C PRO A 169 -9.98 -24.14 -0.07
N PHE A 170 -10.76 -25.21 0.14
CA PHE A 170 -11.32 -25.52 1.46
C PHE A 170 -10.23 -25.79 2.51
N ILE A 171 -9.09 -26.31 2.07
CA ILE A 171 -7.92 -26.55 2.91
C ILE A 171 -6.69 -25.93 2.27
N LYS A 172 -5.95 -25.14 3.02
CA LYS A 172 -4.69 -24.52 2.62
C LYS A 172 -3.64 -24.76 3.70
N ASN A 173 -2.53 -25.41 3.34
CA ASN A 173 -1.47 -25.76 4.29
C ASN A 173 -1.98 -26.49 5.56
N GLY A 174 -2.92 -27.44 5.37
CA GLY A 174 -3.54 -28.20 6.46
C GLY A 174 -4.56 -27.43 7.30
N LYS A 175 -4.84 -26.16 7.00
CA LYS A 175 -5.82 -25.33 7.71
C LYS A 175 -7.12 -25.27 6.92
N LYS A 176 -8.27 -25.35 7.59
CA LYS A 176 -9.61 -25.30 7.00
C LYS A 176 -10.08 -23.84 6.85
N LEU A 177 -10.61 -23.49 5.67
CA LEU A 177 -11.29 -22.21 5.45
C LEU A 177 -12.58 -22.17 6.26
N ASN A 178 -12.79 -21.13 7.06
CA ASN A 178 -13.98 -20.98 7.90
C ASN A 178 -14.68 -19.62 7.79
N THR A 179 -14.01 -18.60 7.22
CA THR A 179 -14.64 -17.29 7.02
C THR A 179 -14.05 -16.61 5.79
N VAL A 180 -14.91 -15.97 5.03
CA VAL A 180 -14.55 -15.09 3.92
C VAL A 180 -15.21 -13.75 4.16
N ALA A 181 -14.48 -12.65 3.95
CA ALA A 181 -15.05 -11.30 3.99
C ALA A 181 -14.46 -10.44 2.87
N ILE A 182 -15.23 -9.45 2.46
CA ILE A 182 -14.85 -8.50 1.40
C ILE A 182 -15.22 -7.08 1.81
N ARG A 183 -14.37 -6.11 1.44
CA ARG A 183 -14.71 -4.68 1.46
C ARG A 183 -14.19 -3.99 0.21
N SER A 184 -14.81 -2.88 -0.14
CA SER A 184 -14.36 -2.00 -1.21
C SER A 184 -13.48 -0.87 -0.68
N VAL A 185 -12.61 -0.36 -1.54
CA VAL A 185 -11.76 0.81 -1.28
C VAL A 185 -11.90 1.78 -2.44
N ASP A 186 -12.05 3.07 -2.17
CA ASP A 186 -12.09 4.11 -3.20
C ASP A 186 -10.70 4.69 -3.50
N ARG A 187 -10.63 5.64 -4.45
CA ARG A 187 -9.38 6.33 -4.83
C ARG A 187 -8.82 7.25 -3.74
N LEU A 188 -9.61 7.57 -2.72
CA LEU A 188 -9.19 8.39 -1.59
C LEU A 188 -8.73 7.53 -0.39
N GLY A 189 -8.69 6.20 -0.57
CA GLY A 189 -8.33 5.26 0.48
C GLY A 189 -9.44 5.05 1.53
N ASN A 190 -10.67 5.51 1.28
CA ASN A 190 -11.80 5.19 2.16
C ASN A 190 -12.20 3.74 1.94
N GLU A 191 -12.48 3.04 3.03
CA GLU A 191 -12.91 1.66 3.04
C GLU A 191 -14.41 1.58 3.40
N SER A 192 -15.17 0.69 2.74
CA SER A 192 -16.53 0.37 3.13
C SER A 192 -16.56 -0.46 4.42
N ASP A 193 -17.76 -0.66 5.00
CA ASP A 193 -17.99 -1.80 5.87
C ASP A 193 -17.73 -3.10 5.10
N TYR A 194 -17.36 -4.16 5.81
CA TYR A 194 -17.15 -5.47 5.19
C TYR A 194 -18.42 -6.31 5.19
N GLU A 195 -18.62 -7.10 4.14
CA GLU A 195 -19.55 -8.22 4.17
C GLU A 195 -18.80 -9.52 4.44
N ALA A 196 -19.34 -10.38 5.30
CA ALA A 196 -18.69 -11.63 5.69
C ALA A 196 -19.63 -12.83 5.66
N LYS A 197 -19.07 -14.00 5.32
CA LYS A 197 -19.74 -15.32 5.38
C LYS A 197 -18.90 -16.26 6.22
N LYS A 198 -19.50 -16.85 7.25
CA LYS A 198 -18.96 -18.01 7.98
C LYS A 198 -19.36 -19.28 7.24
N LEU A 199 -18.45 -20.27 7.19
CA LEU A 199 -18.59 -21.52 6.45
C LEU A 199 -18.72 -22.71 7.39
#